data_6a43234b29a33fb329fb5f615bb5af5a
#
_entry.id   6a43234b29a33fb329fb5f615bb5af5a
#
_cell.length_a   1.000
_cell.length_b   1.000
_cell.length_c   1.000
_cell.angle_alpha   90.00
_cell.angle_beta   90.00
_cell.angle_gamma   90.00
#
_symmetry.space_group_name_H-M   'P 1'
#
loop_
_entity.id
_entity.type
_entity.pdbx_description
1 polymer ?
#
loop_
_entity_poly.entity_id
_entity_poly.type
_entity_poly.pdbx_seq_one_letter_code
_entity_poly.pdbx_strand_id
1 'polypeptide(L)'
;MGDPIKKITLKDGSVRYRFVIDIGRDPKTNKRRQLTRTHNTKKEARAEYAKIKHQTDEGTFVAPDELTVSDWLDTWLASATIDVEKATAANYTNALLPVRERLGDKKLQEIDEEDIDKLVAWMLTSARKRGGKVGTGLGVRSVGLMLGRLRCALTVAARRNLVLRNVAEYTQIPREARKKAAEEKAKRIPWSADEVKTFVAAIREDRLYAPMLLSLLGMRPAEVCGLRWSEDVNLDAKTIRVNNTRTIVEGEVEEKGPKSEMGKRTLPLPGPVVTALKSFKARQAQEKLAAGTAYLDSGYVVVDEQGAPWKTDKLRRETYKLMAAAKVRKVRPYDARHACLTYLAASGVPDVIVSAWAGHADLSFTKRVYIHPNAEHLQKAADQLDILLG
;
A
#
# COMPACT_ATOMS: atom_id res chain seq x y z
N MET A 1 47.18 11.93 -34.02
CA MET A 1 46.84 10.87 -33.04
C MET A 1 46.98 9.51 -33.73
N GLY A 2 47.68 8.52 -33.12
CA GLY A 2 47.84 7.17 -33.72
C GLY A 2 46.50 6.43 -33.78
N ASP A 3 46.43 5.41 -34.69
CA ASP A 3 45.25 4.55 -34.85
C ASP A 3 44.97 3.86 -33.49
N PRO A 4 43.78 4.05 -32.85
CA PRO A 4 43.46 3.44 -31.56
C PRO A 4 43.32 1.91 -31.62
N ILE A 5 43.25 1.33 -32.84
CA ILE A 5 43.03 -0.07 -33.06
C ILE A 5 44.38 -0.76 -33.36
N LYS A 6 44.79 -1.65 -32.48
CA LYS A 6 46.02 -2.44 -32.59
C LYS A 6 45.76 -3.84 -33.15
N LYS A 7 46.57 -4.26 -34.15
CA LYS A 7 46.62 -5.63 -34.62
C LYS A 7 47.36 -6.48 -33.59
N ILE A 8 46.76 -7.59 -33.16
CA ILE A 8 47.37 -8.56 -32.26
C ILE A 8 47.33 -9.96 -32.89
N THR A 9 48.34 -10.75 -32.62
CA THR A 9 48.36 -12.16 -33.02
C THR A 9 48.21 -13.01 -31.76
N LEU A 10 47.21 -13.91 -31.77
CA LEU A 10 46.98 -14.83 -30.68
C LEU A 10 47.97 -16.01 -30.71
N LYS A 11 48.01 -16.81 -29.64
CA LYS A 11 48.91 -17.97 -29.53
C LYS A 11 48.66 -19.04 -30.58
N ASP A 12 47.46 -19.11 -31.14
CA ASP A 12 47.02 -20.01 -32.19
C ASP A 12 47.36 -19.50 -33.61
N GLY A 13 48.08 -18.36 -33.71
CA GLY A 13 48.44 -17.73 -34.98
C GLY A 13 47.35 -16.85 -35.60
N SER A 14 46.12 -16.82 -35.02
CA SER A 14 45.03 -16.01 -35.54
C SER A 14 45.24 -14.51 -35.28
N VAL A 15 44.87 -13.69 -36.27
CA VAL A 15 44.94 -12.23 -36.15
C VAL A 15 43.65 -11.66 -35.60
N ARG A 16 43.77 -10.75 -34.64
CA ARG A 16 42.65 -10.00 -34.04
C ARG A 16 42.98 -8.51 -33.99
N TYR A 17 41.94 -7.70 -33.81
CA TYR A 17 42.04 -6.25 -33.72
C TYR A 17 41.49 -5.81 -32.36
N ARG A 18 42.35 -5.18 -31.57
CA ARG A 18 42.06 -4.77 -30.18
C ARG A 18 42.11 -3.26 -30.06
N PHE A 19 41.17 -2.72 -29.31
CA PHE A 19 41.27 -1.35 -28.83
C PHE A 19 41.06 -1.28 -27.31
N VAL A 20 41.55 -0.19 -26.74
CA VAL A 20 41.31 0.20 -25.35
C VAL A 20 40.73 1.60 -25.36
N ILE A 21 39.59 1.78 -24.72
CA ILE A 21 38.90 3.07 -24.64
C ILE A 21 38.68 3.45 -23.18
N ASP A 22 38.85 4.72 -22.87
CA ASP A 22 38.51 5.27 -21.58
C ASP A 22 37.00 5.46 -21.49
N ILE A 23 36.40 4.91 -20.44
CA ILE A 23 34.94 4.98 -20.17
C ILE A 23 34.62 5.76 -18.90
N GLY A 24 35.53 6.64 -18.48
CA GLY A 24 35.37 7.49 -17.30
C GLY A 24 36.03 6.94 -16.04
N ARG A 25 35.51 7.35 -14.89
CA ARG A 25 36.03 6.96 -13.57
C ARG A 25 34.99 6.12 -12.81
N ASP A 26 35.47 5.20 -12.01
CA ASP A 26 34.65 4.43 -11.09
C ASP A 26 34.06 5.34 -10.01
N PRO A 27 32.73 5.38 -9.81
CA PRO A 27 32.09 6.27 -8.86
C PRO A 27 32.49 6.04 -7.39
N LYS A 28 32.89 4.81 -7.05
CA LYS A 28 33.27 4.43 -5.68
C LYS A 28 34.74 4.66 -5.38
N THR A 29 35.60 4.33 -6.36
CA THR A 29 37.06 4.31 -6.15
C THR A 29 37.76 5.49 -6.79
N ASN A 30 37.08 6.29 -7.63
CA ASN A 30 37.61 7.36 -8.48
C ASN A 30 38.75 6.94 -9.43
N LYS A 31 38.96 5.63 -9.57
CA LYS A 31 39.97 5.07 -10.50
C LYS A 31 39.46 5.16 -11.92
N ARG A 32 40.38 5.38 -12.85
CA ARG A 32 40.12 5.39 -14.29
C ARG A 32 39.64 4.02 -14.73
N ARG A 33 38.51 3.97 -15.44
CA ARG A 33 37.96 2.73 -16.05
C ARG A 33 38.28 2.69 -17.53
N GLN A 34 38.82 1.56 -17.98
CA GLN A 34 39.13 1.32 -19.36
C GLN A 34 38.43 0.06 -19.85
N LEU A 35 37.84 0.14 -21.03
CA LEU A 35 37.19 -0.98 -21.68
C LEU A 35 38.12 -1.49 -22.80
N THR A 36 38.43 -2.79 -22.79
CA THR A 36 39.18 -3.47 -23.84
C THR A 36 38.23 -4.32 -24.65
N ARG A 37 38.28 -4.21 -25.98
CA ARG A 37 37.51 -5.05 -26.92
C ARG A 37 38.43 -5.62 -27.99
N THR A 38 38.10 -6.85 -28.46
CA THR A 38 38.88 -7.57 -29.48
C THR A 38 37.91 -8.13 -30.53
N HIS A 39 38.19 -7.87 -31.79
CA HIS A 39 37.33 -8.23 -32.92
C HIS A 39 38.11 -9.04 -33.95
N ASN A 40 37.40 -9.73 -34.85
CA ASN A 40 37.98 -10.50 -35.94
C ASN A 40 38.53 -9.62 -37.08
N THR A 41 37.86 -8.47 -37.31
CA THR A 41 38.24 -7.55 -38.40
C THR A 41 38.52 -6.15 -37.86
N LYS A 42 39.36 -5.40 -38.58
CA LYS A 42 39.64 -4.00 -38.26
C LYS A 42 38.41 -3.11 -38.45
N LYS A 43 37.53 -3.45 -39.40
CA LYS A 43 36.29 -2.73 -39.68
C LYS A 43 35.33 -2.78 -38.49
N GLU A 44 35.10 -3.97 -37.92
CA GLU A 44 34.28 -4.17 -36.74
C GLU A 44 34.84 -3.41 -35.52
N ALA A 45 36.16 -3.57 -35.27
CA ALA A 45 36.84 -2.87 -34.19
C ALA A 45 36.67 -1.35 -34.26
N ARG A 46 36.79 -0.79 -35.50
CA ARG A 46 36.66 0.65 -35.73
C ARG A 46 35.22 1.13 -35.55
N ALA A 47 34.24 0.38 -36.02
CA ALA A 47 32.81 0.68 -35.86
C ALA A 47 32.42 0.69 -34.39
N GLU A 48 32.79 -0.32 -33.60
CA GLU A 48 32.48 -0.38 -32.17
C GLU A 48 33.22 0.69 -31.37
N TYR A 49 34.51 0.95 -31.68
CA TYR A 49 35.25 2.03 -31.05
C TYR A 49 34.55 3.40 -31.24
N ALA A 50 34.14 3.71 -32.46
CA ALA A 50 33.46 4.96 -32.79
C ALA A 50 32.13 5.07 -32.03
N LYS A 51 31.34 3.98 -31.95
CA LYS A 51 30.07 3.92 -31.22
C LYS A 51 30.28 4.18 -29.73
N ILE A 52 31.22 3.44 -29.11
CA ILE A 52 31.47 3.59 -27.65
C ILE A 52 32.00 4.99 -27.35
N LYS A 53 32.92 5.52 -28.20
CA LYS A 53 33.47 6.85 -28.04
C LYS A 53 32.36 7.92 -28.09
N HIS A 54 31.51 7.85 -29.10
CA HIS A 54 30.36 8.77 -29.23
C HIS A 54 29.44 8.71 -28.01
N GLN A 55 29.07 7.50 -27.57
CA GLN A 55 28.25 7.31 -26.37
C GLN A 55 28.91 7.84 -25.08
N THR A 56 30.25 7.69 -24.99
CA THR A 56 31.00 8.21 -23.82
C THR A 56 31.09 9.74 -23.85
N ASP A 57 31.32 10.31 -25.04
CA ASP A 57 31.39 11.78 -25.23
C ASP A 57 30.01 12.44 -24.95
N GLU A 58 28.91 11.74 -25.26
CA GLU A 58 27.52 12.19 -24.93
C GLU A 58 27.08 11.84 -23.50
N GLY A 59 27.88 11.09 -22.73
CA GLY A 59 27.51 10.65 -21.37
C GLY A 59 26.41 9.57 -21.34
N THR A 60 26.12 8.94 -22.48
CA THR A 60 25.09 7.88 -22.62
C THR A 60 25.66 6.46 -22.56
N PHE A 61 26.98 6.32 -22.42
CA PHE A 61 27.62 5.02 -22.35
C PHE A 61 27.33 4.30 -21.04
N VAL A 62 26.75 3.10 -21.13
CA VAL A 62 26.53 2.21 -19.99
C VAL A 62 27.64 1.15 -19.98
N ALA A 63 28.52 1.23 -19.00
CA ALA A 63 29.59 0.24 -18.84
C ALA A 63 28.99 -1.13 -18.44
N PRO A 64 29.47 -2.24 -19.04
CA PRO A 64 29.04 -3.57 -18.61
C PRO A 64 29.26 -3.78 -17.11
N ASP A 65 28.25 -4.31 -16.44
CA ASP A 65 28.27 -4.57 -15.01
C ASP A 65 27.63 -5.93 -14.70
N GLU A 66 28.12 -6.59 -13.66
CA GLU A 66 27.59 -7.87 -13.17
C GLU A 66 26.46 -7.66 -12.13
N LEU A 67 26.08 -6.41 -11.86
CA LEU A 67 25.06 -6.04 -10.90
C LEU A 67 23.75 -6.75 -11.21
N THR A 68 23.23 -7.53 -10.25
CA THR A 68 21.95 -8.21 -10.41
C THR A 68 20.77 -7.28 -10.13
N VAL A 69 19.56 -7.67 -10.55
CA VAL A 69 18.33 -6.97 -10.23
C VAL A 69 18.13 -6.90 -8.70
N SER A 70 18.38 -8.01 -7.99
CA SER A 70 18.27 -8.03 -6.52
C SER A 70 19.22 -7.05 -5.85
N ASP A 71 20.50 -7.03 -6.23
CA ASP A 71 21.49 -6.12 -5.64
C ASP A 71 21.13 -4.64 -5.89
N TRP A 72 20.63 -4.35 -7.10
CA TRP A 72 20.15 -3.02 -7.42
C TRP A 72 18.94 -2.62 -6.57
N LEU A 73 17.96 -3.52 -6.43
CA LEU A 73 16.78 -3.26 -5.62
C LEU A 73 17.13 -3.04 -4.13
N ASP A 74 18.13 -3.75 -3.59
CA ASP A 74 18.62 -3.50 -2.23
C ASP A 74 19.22 -2.10 -2.11
N THR A 75 20.08 -1.74 -3.05
CA THR A 75 20.70 -0.41 -3.09
C THR A 75 19.64 0.69 -3.22
N TRP A 76 18.65 0.50 -4.09
CA TRP A 76 17.59 1.46 -4.30
C TRP A 76 16.67 1.57 -3.09
N LEU A 77 16.23 0.45 -2.50
CA LEU A 77 15.39 0.43 -1.32
C LEU A 77 16.07 1.14 -0.15
N ALA A 78 17.35 0.88 0.11
CA ALA A 78 18.10 1.53 1.18
C ALA A 78 18.04 3.06 1.07
N SER A 79 18.08 3.62 -0.14
CA SER A 79 17.96 5.08 -0.35
C SER A 79 16.52 5.57 -0.38
N ALA A 80 15.61 4.80 -1.00
CA ALA A 80 14.21 5.22 -1.19
C ALA A 80 13.36 5.14 0.09
N THR A 81 13.89 4.50 1.15
CA THR A 81 13.16 4.31 2.41
C THR A 81 13.75 5.06 3.60
N ILE A 82 14.75 5.94 3.39
CA ILE A 82 15.39 6.71 4.48
C ILE A 82 14.36 7.56 5.24
N ASP A 83 13.52 8.31 4.52
CA ASP A 83 12.61 9.30 5.11
C ASP A 83 11.14 8.84 5.08
N VAL A 84 10.88 7.53 5.02
CA VAL A 84 9.51 7.02 5.00
C VAL A 84 9.18 6.20 6.24
N GLU A 85 7.91 6.19 6.62
CA GLU A 85 7.43 5.35 7.73
C GLU A 85 7.73 3.86 7.49
N LYS A 86 7.99 3.09 8.56
CA LYS A 86 8.25 1.64 8.52
C LYS A 86 7.21 0.88 7.69
N ALA A 87 5.92 1.18 7.88
CA ALA A 87 4.85 0.56 7.09
C ALA A 87 4.96 0.85 5.59
N THR A 88 5.45 2.02 5.21
CA THR A 88 5.67 2.39 3.81
C THR A 88 6.89 1.68 3.24
N ALA A 89 7.99 1.61 4.00
CA ALA A 89 9.19 0.85 3.64
C ALA A 89 8.87 -0.63 3.43
N ALA A 90 8.15 -1.25 4.38
CA ALA A 90 7.67 -2.62 4.26
C ALA A 90 6.79 -2.85 3.01
N ASN A 91 5.94 -1.88 2.67
CA ASN A 91 5.13 -1.95 1.45
C ASN A 91 5.98 -1.87 0.18
N TYR A 92 7.06 -1.07 0.15
CA TYR A 92 7.98 -1.02 -0.99
C TYR A 92 8.68 -2.36 -1.19
N THR A 93 9.24 -2.90 -0.11
CA THR A 93 9.90 -4.22 -0.10
C THR A 93 8.95 -5.32 -0.55
N ASN A 94 7.75 -5.39 0.04
CA ASN A 94 6.74 -6.40 -0.30
C ASN A 94 6.26 -6.28 -1.76
N ALA A 95 6.15 -5.07 -2.30
CA ALA A 95 5.74 -4.86 -3.69
C ALA A 95 6.78 -5.40 -4.68
N LEU A 96 8.06 -5.40 -4.32
CA LEU A 96 9.16 -5.86 -5.17
C LEU A 96 9.53 -7.34 -4.99
N LEU A 97 8.93 -8.05 -4.02
CA LEU A 97 9.17 -9.50 -3.85
C LEU A 97 8.96 -10.32 -5.14
N PRO A 98 7.88 -10.10 -5.94
CA PRO A 98 7.71 -10.82 -7.20
C PRO A 98 8.81 -10.59 -8.23
N VAL A 99 9.39 -9.37 -8.24
CA VAL A 99 10.53 -9.03 -9.12
C VAL A 99 11.75 -9.82 -8.69
N ARG A 100 12.05 -9.87 -7.39
CA ARG A 100 13.17 -10.65 -6.85
C ARG A 100 13.02 -12.14 -7.12
N GLU A 101 11.81 -12.67 -6.94
CA GLU A 101 11.50 -14.09 -7.15
C GLU A 101 11.75 -14.54 -8.60
N ARG A 102 11.46 -13.68 -9.58
CA ARG A 102 11.47 -14.06 -10.99
C ARG A 102 12.65 -13.51 -11.79
N LEU A 103 13.17 -12.38 -11.40
CA LEU A 103 14.20 -11.65 -12.13
C LEU A 103 15.42 -11.31 -11.26
N GLY A 104 15.41 -11.68 -9.98
CA GLY A 104 16.40 -11.25 -9.00
C GLY A 104 17.84 -11.59 -9.36
N ASP A 105 18.08 -12.78 -9.90
CA ASP A 105 19.40 -13.29 -10.27
C ASP A 105 19.86 -12.83 -11.67
N LYS A 106 18.95 -12.23 -12.45
CA LYS A 106 19.27 -11.72 -13.78
C LYS A 106 20.09 -10.43 -13.64
N LYS A 107 21.07 -10.24 -14.53
CA LYS A 107 21.82 -8.97 -14.56
C LYS A 107 20.89 -7.82 -14.89
N LEU A 108 21.05 -6.69 -14.21
CA LEU A 108 20.22 -5.51 -14.37
C LEU A 108 20.20 -4.99 -15.81
N GLN A 109 21.29 -5.15 -16.54
CA GLN A 109 21.44 -4.74 -17.95
C GLN A 109 20.84 -5.73 -18.96
N GLU A 110 20.48 -6.94 -18.50
CA GLU A 110 19.95 -8.01 -19.37
C GLU A 110 18.42 -8.12 -19.28
N ILE A 111 17.78 -7.37 -18.36
CA ILE A 111 16.32 -7.33 -18.32
C ILE A 111 15.77 -6.50 -19.48
N ASP A 112 14.70 -6.99 -20.07
CA ASP A 112 14.01 -6.34 -21.18
C ASP A 112 12.51 -6.15 -20.91
N GLU A 113 11.81 -5.57 -21.89
CA GLU A 113 10.36 -5.32 -21.77
C GLU A 113 9.57 -6.63 -21.70
N GLU A 114 10.01 -7.67 -22.39
CA GLU A 114 9.34 -8.98 -22.41
C GLU A 114 9.42 -9.66 -21.03
N ASP A 115 10.53 -9.51 -20.31
CA ASP A 115 10.65 -9.98 -18.92
C ASP A 115 9.60 -9.35 -18.01
N ILE A 116 9.38 -8.04 -18.18
CA ILE A 116 8.40 -7.32 -17.35
C ILE A 116 6.98 -7.73 -17.73
N ASP A 117 6.68 -7.92 -19.00
CA ASP A 117 5.37 -8.39 -19.45
C ASP A 117 5.09 -9.82 -18.97
N LYS A 118 6.07 -10.72 -19.03
CA LYS A 118 5.98 -12.08 -18.48
C LYS A 118 5.77 -12.05 -16.95
N LEU A 119 6.47 -11.16 -16.25
CA LEU A 119 6.28 -10.97 -14.80
C LEU A 119 4.86 -10.54 -14.48
N VAL A 120 4.32 -9.57 -15.20
CA VAL A 120 2.93 -9.09 -15.03
C VAL A 120 1.93 -10.21 -15.28
N ALA A 121 2.10 -10.96 -16.37
CA ALA A 121 1.25 -12.10 -16.71
C ALA A 121 1.29 -13.17 -15.63
N TRP A 122 2.49 -13.56 -15.18
CA TRP A 122 2.66 -14.52 -14.07
C TRP A 122 2.03 -14.02 -12.76
N MET A 123 2.21 -12.75 -12.42
CA MET A 123 1.60 -12.18 -11.21
C MET A 123 0.09 -12.27 -11.25
N LEU A 124 -0.55 -12.03 -12.40
CA LEU A 124 -1.99 -12.05 -12.54
C LEU A 124 -2.58 -13.47 -12.51
N THR A 125 -1.83 -14.48 -12.94
CA THR A 125 -2.36 -15.84 -13.15
C THR A 125 -1.85 -16.85 -12.14
N SER A 126 -0.58 -16.77 -11.75
CA SER A 126 0.13 -17.90 -11.12
C SER A 126 0.84 -17.55 -9.82
N ALA A 127 1.13 -16.27 -9.56
CA ALA A 127 1.80 -15.86 -8.33
C ALA A 127 0.97 -16.19 -7.09
N ARG A 128 1.65 -16.63 -6.03
CA ARG A 128 0.97 -17.00 -4.80
C ARG A 128 0.50 -15.78 -4.02
N LYS A 129 -0.79 -15.69 -3.78
CA LYS A 129 -1.32 -14.75 -2.80
C LYS A 129 -0.87 -15.16 -1.39
N ARG A 130 -0.38 -14.23 -0.57
CA ARG A 130 0.01 -14.50 0.82
C ARG A 130 -1.14 -15.19 1.57
N GLY A 131 -0.89 -16.39 2.10
CA GLY A 131 -1.93 -17.22 2.73
C GLY A 131 -2.94 -17.87 1.76
N GLY A 132 -2.77 -17.70 0.44
CA GLY A 132 -3.60 -18.32 -0.59
C GLY A 132 -3.00 -19.59 -1.17
N LYS A 133 -3.77 -20.27 -2.03
CA LYS A 133 -3.30 -21.44 -2.79
C LYS A 133 -2.30 -21.01 -3.87
N VAL A 134 -1.34 -21.88 -4.18
CA VAL A 134 -0.44 -21.69 -5.32
C VAL A 134 -1.26 -21.58 -6.61
N GLY A 135 -0.86 -20.75 -7.55
CA GLY A 135 -1.54 -20.57 -8.83
C GLY A 135 -2.82 -19.72 -8.79
N THR A 136 -3.06 -18.96 -7.72
CA THR A 136 -4.28 -18.12 -7.61
C THR A 136 -4.14 -16.72 -8.22
N GLY A 137 -2.93 -16.30 -8.58
CA GLY A 137 -2.63 -14.97 -9.07
C GLY A 137 -2.78 -13.86 -8.02
N LEU A 138 -2.25 -12.69 -8.33
CA LEU A 138 -2.37 -11.48 -7.54
C LEU A 138 -3.37 -10.52 -8.16
N GLY A 139 -3.98 -9.66 -7.34
CA GLY A 139 -4.91 -8.64 -7.85
C GLY A 139 -4.18 -7.51 -8.58
N VAL A 140 -4.89 -6.86 -9.51
CA VAL A 140 -4.43 -5.70 -10.31
C VAL A 140 -3.76 -4.61 -9.45
N ARG A 141 -4.26 -4.37 -8.22
CA ARG A 141 -3.65 -3.40 -7.30
C ARG A 141 -2.22 -3.80 -6.91
N SER A 142 -1.97 -5.08 -6.62
CA SER A 142 -0.62 -5.57 -6.26
C SER A 142 0.34 -5.44 -7.42
N VAL A 143 -0.12 -5.79 -8.64
CA VAL A 143 0.66 -5.61 -9.88
C VAL A 143 0.96 -4.13 -10.12
N GLY A 144 -0.02 -3.24 -9.92
CA GLY A 144 0.18 -1.79 -10.06
C GLY A 144 1.19 -1.22 -9.05
N LEU A 145 1.17 -1.72 -7.80
CA LEU A 145 2.17 -1.32 -6.79
C LEU A 145 3.57 -1.80 -7.17
N MET A 146 3.71 -3.04 -7.62
CA MET A 146 4.97 -3.59 -8.12
C MET A 146 5.51 -2.76 -9.29
N LEU A 147 4.72 -2.56 -10.35
CA LEU A 147 5.13 -1.76 -11.51
C LEU A 147 5.53 -0.34 -11.11
N GLY A 148 4.75 0.31 -10.22
CA GLY A 148 5.08 1.65 -9.74
C GLY A 148 6.43 1.71 -9.03
N ARG A 149 6.75 0.73 -8.18
CA ARG A 149 8.06 0.69 -7.48
C ARG A 149 9.20 0.30 -8.42
N LEU A 150 8.99 -0.68 -9.29
CA LEU A 150 9.99 -1.10 -10.27
C LEU A 150 10.35 0.04 -11.24
N ARG A 151 9.35 0.79 -11.73
CA ARG A 151 9.59 1.97 -12.57
C ARG A 151 10.43 3.02 -11.87
N CYS A 152 10.12 3.31 -10.59
CA CYS A 152 10.94 4.25 -9.81
C CYS A 152 12.39 3.76 -9.69
N ALA A 153 12.59 2.47 -9.37
CA ALA A 153 13.92 1.89 -9.24
C ALA A 153 14.71 1.93 -10.55
N LEU A 154 14.10 1.53 -11.67
CA LEU A 154 14.74 1.53 -12.98
C LEU A 154 14.97 2.95 -13.54
N THR A 155 14.11 3.91 -13.23
CA THR A 155 14.35 5.33 -13.57
C THR A 155 15.59 5.86 -12.87
N VAL A 156 15.80 5.51 -11.59
CA VAL A 156 17.02 5.88 -10.87
C VAL A 156 18.24 5.13 -11.45
N ALA A 157 18.09 3.86 -11.82
CA ALA A 157 19.16 3.11 -12.50
C ALA A 157 19.59 3.77 -13.81
N ALA A 158 18.64 4.18 -14.65
CA ALA A 158 18.91 4.89 -15.90
C ALA A 158 19.62 6.24 -15.65
N ARG A 159 19.16 7.03 -14.68
CA ARG A 159 19.82 8.30 -14.29
C ARG A 159 21.24 8.12 -13.76
N ARG A 160 21.56 6.95 -13.21
CA ARG A 160 22.90 6.58 -12.74
C ARG A 160 23.75 5.90 -13.84
N ASN A 161 23.26 5.83 -15.06
CA ASN A 161 23.89 5.12 -16.18
C ASN A 161 24.22 3.65 -15.89
N LEU A 162 23.39 2.98 -15.06
CA LEU A 162 23.47 1.54 -14.81
C LEU A 162 22.73 0.73 -15.88
N VAL A 163 21.70 1.32 -16.47
CA VAL A 163 20.96 0.79 -17.63
C VAL A 163 20.72 1.90 -18.63
N LEU A 164 20.51 1.55 -19.90
CA LEU A 164 20.30 2.52 -20.97
C LEU A 164 18.95 3.22 -20.84
N ARG A 165 17.91 2.48 -20.46
CA ARG A 165 16.54 2.97 -20.33
C ARG A 165 15.74 2.18 -19.30
N ASN A 166 14.61 2.72 -18.89
CA ASN A 166 13.66 2.04 -18.01
C ASN A 166 12.76 1.12 -18.82
N VAL A 167 13.05 -0.18 -18.83
CA VAL A 167 12.28 -1.20 -19.58
C VAL A 167 10.86 -1.43 -19.03
N ALA A 168 10.55 -0.99 -17.79
CA ALA A 168 9.22 -1.09 -17.23
C ALA A 168 8.33 0.12 -17.53
N GLU A 169 8.83 1.14 -18.22
CA GLU A 169 8.16 2.42 -18.39
C GLU A 169 6.80 2.28 -19.07
N TYR A 170 6.74 1.54 -20.17
CA TYR A 170 5.55 1.39 -21.00
C TYR A 170 4.73 0.13 -20.73
N THR A 171 5.25 -0.83 -19.91
CA THR A 171 4.48 -2.01 -19.54
C THR A 171 3.17 -1.64 -18.86
N GLN A 172 2.06 -2.19 -19.32
CA GLN A 172 0.74 -1.93 -18.76
C GLN A 172 0.07 -3.21 -18.27
N ILE A 173 -0.77 -3.04 -17.25
CA ILE A 173 -1.66 -4.12 -16.82
C ILE A 173 -2.72 -4.33 -17.91
N PRO A 174 -2.98 -5.56 -18.37
CA PRO A 174 -3.97 -5.87 -19.39
C PRO A 174 -5.33 -5.25 -19.10
N ARG A 175 -5.98 -4.69 -20.13
CA ARG A 175 -7.28 -4.02 -20.01
C ARG A 175 -8.35 -4.93 -19.40
N GLU A 176 -8.38 -6.20 -19.83
CA GLU A 176 -9.35 -7.17 -19.32
C GLU A 176 -9.19 -7.44 -17.82
N ALA A 177 -7.95 -7.53 -17.32
CA ALA A 177 -7.69 -7.69 -15.90
C ALA A 177 -8.18 -6.46 -15.11
N ARG A 178 -7.95 -5.24 -15.64
CA ARG A 178 -8.45 -4.00 -15.03
C ARG A 178 -9.97 -3.94 -15.02
N LYS A 179 -10.64 -4.33 -16.13
CA LYS A 179 -12.10 -4.38 -16.24
C LYS A 179 -12.70 -5.34 -15.23
N LYS A 180 -12.20 -6.58 -15.18
CA LYS A 180 -12.63 -7.59 -14.19
C LYS A 180 -12.45 -7.11 -12.75
N ALA A 181 -11.31 -6.48 -12.44
CA ALA A 181 -11.06 -5.93 -11.10
C ALA A 181 -12.02 -4.77 -10.75
N ALA A 182 -12.39 -3.94 -11.72
CA ALA A 182 -13.37 -2.87 -11.55
C ALA A 182 -14.78 -3.45 -11.29
N GLU A 183 -15.19 -4.47 -12.04
CA GLU A 183 -16.48 -5.17 -11.84
C GLU A 183 -16.53 -5.84 -10.46
N GLU A 184 -15.46 -6.53 -10.04
CA GLU A 184 -15.38 -7.10 -8.70
C GLU A 184 -15.40 -6.04 -7.60
N LYS A 185 -14.82 -4.87 -7.84
CA LYS A 185 -14.88 -3.75 -6.91
C LYS A 185 -16.29 -3.18 -6.81
N ALA A 186 -17.00 -3.06 -7.91
CA ALA A 186 -18.39 -2.56 -7.96
C ALA A 186 -19.37 -3.48 -7.19
N LYS A 187 -19.10 -4.78 -7.14
CA LYS A 187 -19.88 -5.76 -6.36
C LYS A 187 -19.68 -5.63 -4.83
N ARG A 188 -18.68 -4.88 -4.38
CA ARG A 188 -18.41 -4.67 -2.95
C ARG A 188 -19.25 -3.53 -2.40
N ILE A 189 -20.50 -3.83 -2.13
CA ILE A 189 -21.45 -2.88 -1.56
C ILE A 189 -21.31 -2.90 -0.03
N PRO A 190 -21.18 -1.75 0.67
CA PRO A 190 -21.25 -1.71 2.13
C PRO A 190 -22.62 -2.22 2.61
N TRP A 191 -22.75 -2.46 3.91
CA TRP A 191 -24.04 -2.83 4.50
C TRP A 191 -25.07 -1.72 4.30
N SER A 192 -26.30 -2.14 4.05
CA SER A 192 -27.46 -1.26 4.14
C SER A 192 -27.77 -0.89 5.60
N ALA A 193 -28.62 0.12 5.81
CA ALA A 193 -29.06 0.49 7.15
C ALA A 193 -29.74 -0.69 7.87
N ASP A 194 -30.49 -1.52 7.15
CA ASP A 194 -31.20 -2.67 7.75
C ASP A 194 -30.24 -3.81 8.10
N GLU A 195 -29.21 -4.06 7.27
CA GLU A 195 -28.14 -5.01 7.62
C GLU A 195 -27.38 -4.55 8.89
N VAL A 196 -27.12 -3.25 9.03
CA VAL A 196 -26.51 -2.67 10.24
C VAL A 196 -27.42 -2.87 11.46
N LYS A 197 -28.72 -2.55 11.35
CA LYS A 197 -29.69 -2.75 12.44
C LYS A 197 -29.78 -4.21 12.86
N THR A 198 -29.85 -5.13 11.89
CA THR A 198 -29.88 -6.58 12.13
C THR A 198 -28.63 -7.04 12.88
N PHE A 199 -27.45 -6.61 12.42
CA PHE A 199 -26.19 -6.94 13.06
C PHE A 199 -26.13 -6.42 14.49
N VAL A 200 -26.45 -5.13 14.70
CA VAL A 200 -26.43 -4.47 16.02
C VAL A 200 -27.38 -5.15 16.99
N ALA A 201 -28.59 -5.52 16.55
CA ALA A 201 -29.55 -6.24 17.37
C ALA A 201 -29.04 -7.63 17.76
N ALA A 202 -28.47 -8.38 16.83
CA ALA A 202 -27.98 -9.72 17.06
C ALA A 202 -26.80 -9.81 18.05
N ILE A 203 -25.97 -8.77 18.12
CA ILE A 203 -24.77 -8.77 18.98
C ILE A 203 -24.96 -7.98 20.28
N ARG A 204 -26.16 -7.55 20.61
CA ARG A 204 -26.41 -6.63 21.71
C ARG A 204 -25.90 -7.10 23.08
N GLU A 205 -25.98 -8.41 23.32
CA GLU A 205 -25.52 -9.04 24.56
C GLU A 205 -24.07 -9.56 24.47
N ASP A 206 -23.45 -9.43 23.28
CA ASP A 206 -22.08 -9.89 23.09
C ASP A 206 -21.08 -8.96 23.79
N ARG A 207 -19.99 -9.53 24.29
CA ARG A 207 -18.88 -8.76 24.90
C ARG A 207 -18.35 -7.68 23.95
N LEU A 208 -18.35 -7.96 22.67
CA LEU A 208 -17.77 -7.10 21.64
C LEU A 208 -18.75 -6.05 21.10
N TYR A 209 -19.95 -5.94 21.70
CA TYR A 209 -20.96 -4.97 21.26
C TYR A 209 -20.39 -3.55 21.15
N ALA A 210 -19.77 -3.03 22.22
CA ALA A 210 -19.19 -1.70 22.21
C ALA A 210 -18.06 -1.51 21.19
N PRO A 211 -17.05 -2.41 21.07
CA PRO A 211 -16.06 -2.36 20.00
C PRO A 211 -16.64 -2.36 18.58
N MET A 212 -17.72 -3.12 18.35
CA MET A 212 -18.39 -3.14 17.06
C MET A 212 -19.11 -1.82 16.75
N LEU A 213 -19.76 -1.22 17.74
CA LEU A 213 -20.37 0.11 17.59
C LEU A 213 -19.33 1.19 17.24
N LEU A 214 -18.13 1.14 17.84
CA LEU A 214 -17.03 2.05 17.47
C LEU A 214 -16.63 1.89 15.97
N SER A 215 -16.59 0.65 15.47
CA SER A 215 -16.36 0.38 14.06
C SER A 215 -17.49 0.95 13.17
N LEU A 216 -18.73 0.85 13.63
CA LEU A 216 -19.91 1.37 12.93
C LEU A 216 -20.04 2.90 13.02
N LEU A 217 -19.37 3.57 13.98
CA LEU A 217 -19.22 5.04 14.00
C LEU A 217 -18.30 5.55 12.89
N GLY A 218 -17.71 4.68 12.09
CA GLY A 218 -16.82 5.06 11.00
C GLY A 218 -15.35 5.17 11.40
N MET A 219 -14.96 4.68 12.56
CA MET A 219 -13.55 4.60 12.95
C MET A 219 -12.79 3.56 12.13
N ARG A 220 -11.52 3.83 11.84
CA ARG A 220 -10.65 2.84 11.20
C ARG A 220 -10.33 1.71 12.18
N PRO A 221 -10.16 0.46 11.74
CA PRO A 221 -9.79 -0.65 12.66
C PRO A 221 -8.58 -0.36 13.54
N ALA A 222 -7.57 0.35 13.01
CA ALA A 222 -6.39 0.75 13.77
C ALA A 222 -6.70 1.83 14.82
N GLU A 223 -7.64 2.73 14.55
CA GLU A 223 -8.15 3.73 15.50
C GLU A 223 -8.94 3.04 16.63
N VAL A 224 -9.80 2.08 16.29
CA VAL A 224 -10.55 1.29 17.29
C VAL A 224 -9.62 0.53 18.23
N CYS A 225 -8.59 -0.13 17.69
CA CYS A 225 -7.60 -0.86 18.49
C CYS A 225 -6.64 0.07 19.26
N GLY A 226 -6.52 1.32 18.85
CA GLY A 226 -5.64 2.33 19.47
C GLY A 226 -6.27 3.17 20.56
N LEU A 227 -7.61 3.08 20.77
CA LEU A 227 -8.31 3.88 21.80
C LEU A 227 -7.87 3.52 23.22
N ARG A 228 -7.66 4.55 24.05
CA ARG A 228 -7.35 4.45 25.48
C ARG A 228 -8.44 5.08 26.31
N TRP A 229 -8.78 4.46 27.45
CA TRP A 229 -9.87 4.94 28.33
C TRP A 229 -9.60 6.32 28.90
N SER A 230 -8.35 6.55 29.39
CA SER A 230 -8.01 7.80 30.09
C SER A 230 -7.76 8.98 29.14
N GLU A 231 -7.26 8.70 27.94
CA GLU A 231 -6.79 9.75 27.03
C GLU A 231 -7.81 10.14 25.98
N ASP A 232 -8.61 9.14 25.53
CA ASP A 232 -9.40 9.28 24.31
C ASP A 232 -10.91 9.27 24.56
N VAL A 233 -11.39 8.69 25.67
CA VAL A 233 -12.83 8.49 25.92
C VAL A 233 -13.32 9.36 27.06
N ASN A 234 -14.18 10.33 26.77
CA ASN A 234 -14.87 11.12 27.78
C ASN A 234 -16.36 10.76 27.76
N LEU A 235 -16.79 9.93 28.72
CA LEU A 235 -18.19 9.46 28.82
C LEU A 235 -19.15 10.52 29.34
N ASP A 236 -18.65 11.50 30.08
CA ASP A 236 -19.48 12.60 30.63
C ASP A 236 -19.72 13.65 29.55
N ALA A 237 -18.70 14.06 28.83
CA ALA A 237 -18.82 14.93 27.67
C ALA A 237 -19.38 14.19 26.43
N LYS A 238 -19.55 12.86 26.49
CA LYS A 238 -20.05 12.02 25.41
C LYS A 238 -19.20 12.17 24.13
N THR A 239 -17.87 12.11 24.27
CA THR A 239 -16.95 12.28 23.14
C THR A 239 -15.87 11.22 23.11
N ILE A 240 -15.37 10.95 21.90
CA ILE A 240 -14.14 10.18 21.64
C ILE A 240 -13.17 11.04 20.86
N ARG A 241 -11.92 11.07 21.29
CA ARG A 241 -10.81 11.68 20.57
C ARG A 241 -10.01 10.62 19.85
N VAL A 242 -9.77 10.82 18.56
CA VAL A 242 -8.95 9.92 17.73
C VAL A 242 -7.53 10.50 17.67
N ASN A 243 -6.67 10.08 18.58
CA ASN A 243 -5.29 10.55 18.68
C ASN A 243 -4.28 9.46 18.37
N ASN A 244 -4.66 8.18 18.49
CA ASN A 244 -3.76 7.06 18.35
C ASN A 244 -4.29 6.02 17.35
N THR A 245 -3.37 5.33 16.70
CA THR A 245 -3.66 4.16 15.86
C THR A 245 -2.71 3.04 16.25
N ARG A 246 -3.25 1.82 16.36
CA ARG A 246 -2.49 0.63 16.69
C ARG A 246 -2.62 -0.37 15.55
N THR A 247 -1.51 -0.64 14.88
CA THR A 247 -1.46 -1.51 13.69
C THR A 247 -0.33 -2.54 13.81
N ILE A 248 -0.23 -3.42 12.83
CA ILE A 248 0.84 -4.41 12.74
C ILE A 248 1.66 -4.13 11.50
N VAL A 249 2.96 -3.99 11.67
CA VAL A 249 3.95 -3.87 10.59
C VAL A 249 4.99 -4.96 10.82
N GLU A 250 5.19 -5.82 9.83
CA GLU A 250 6.16 -6.94 9.88
C GLU A 250 6.03 -7.86 11.10
N GLY A 251 4.80 -8.01 11.62
CA GLY A 251 4.50 -8.86 12.78
C GLY A 251 4.55 -8.13 14.12
N GLU A 252 5.15 -6.94 14.17
CA GLU A 252 5.22 -6.10 15.36
C GLU A 252 4.08 -5.09 15.44
N VAL A 253 3.74 -4.70 16.66
CA VAL A 253 2.76 -3.65 16.92
C VAL A 253 3.43 -2.30 16.74
N GLU A 254 2.86 -1.47 15.88
CA GLU A 254 3.24 -0.09 15.70
C GLU A 254 2.11 0.83 16.17
N GLU A 255 2.43 1.73 17.08
CA GLU A 255 1.53 2.75 17.60
C GLU A 255 1.99 4.13 17.15
N LYS A 256 1.06 4.90 16.64
CA LYS A 256 1.34 6.27 16.18
C LYS A 256 0.08 7.11 16.14
N GLY A 257 0.26 8.41 16.12
CA GLY A 257 -0.81 9.35 15.81
C GLY A 257 -1.38 9.15 14.40
N PRO A 258 -2.53 9.73 14.09
CA PRO A 258 -3.07 9.74 12.74
C PRO A 258 -2.09 10.37 11.75
N LYS A 259 -2.12 9.89 10.49
CA LYS A 259 -1.19 10.34 9.41
C LYS A 259 -1.29 11.82 9.03
N SER A 260 -2.37 12.48 9.39
CA SER A 260 -2.59 13.90 9.09
C SER A 260 -3.25 14.58 10.29
N GLU A 261 -3.07 15.89 10.41
CA GLU A 261 -3.74 16.69 11.45
C GLU A 261 -5.27 16.53 11.39
N MET A 262 -5.88 16.46 10.21
CA MET A 262 -7.32 16.19 10.06
C MET A 262 -7.71 14.77 10.51
N GLY A 263 -6.78 13.87 10.63
CA GLY A 263 -6.99 12.56 11.22
C GLY A 263 -7.21 12.62 12.72
N LYS A 264 -6.62 13.62 13.41
CA LYS A 264 -6.92 13.95 14.81
C LYS A 264 -8.27 14.64 14.86
N ARG A 265 -9.22 14.01 15.48
CA ARG A 265 -10.59 14.53 15.54
C ARG A 265 -11.30 14.08 16.81
N THR A 266 -12.23 14.87 17.26
CA THR A 266 -13.14 14.52 18.35
C THR A 266 -14.51 14.21 17.77
N LEU A 267 -15.03 13.01 18.04
CA LEU A 267 -16.33 12.57 17.58
C LEU A 267 -17.31 12.60 18.74
N PRO A 268 -18.48 13.23 18.61
CA PRO A 268 -19.56 13.11 19.56
C PRO A 268 -20.12 11.67 19.52
N LEU A 269 -20.46 11.14 20.69
CA LEU A 269 -20.98 9.79 20.84
C LEU A 269 -22.51 9.79 20.89
N PRO A 270 -23.17 9.02 20.01
CA PRO A 270 -24.60 8.73 20.15
C PRO A 270 -24.91 8.05 21.48
N GLY A 271 -26.07 8.32 22.03
CA GLY A 271 -26.51 7.78 23.34
C GLY A 271 -26.32 6.27 23.51
N PRO A 272 -26.75 5.44 22.52
CA PRO A 272 -26.56 3.99 22.59
C PRO A 272 -25.09 3.58 22.71
N VAL A 273 -24.16 4.31 22.07
CA VAL A 273 -22.71 4.03 22.13
C VAL A 273 -22.14 4.38 23.49
N VAL A 274 -22.59 5.50 24.11
CA VAL A 274 -22.22 5.87 25.49
C VAL A 274 -22.63 4.79 26.47
N THR A 275 -23.89 4.32 26.38
CA THR A 275 -24.40 3.24 27.21
C THR A 275 -23.59 1.96 27.06
N ALA A 276 -23.33 1.55 25.83
CA ALA A 276 -22.54 0.37 25.54
C ALA A 276 -21.09 0.47 26.08
N LEU A 277 -20.45 1.63 25.95
CA LEU A 277 -19.12 1.86 26.51
C LEU A 277 -19.10 1.87 28.04
N LYS A 278 -20.10 2.42 28.69
CA LYS A 278 -20.24 2.36 30.16
C LYS A 278 -20.36 0.91 30.63
N SER A 279 -21.25 0.14 30.03
CA SER A 279 -21.42 -1.30 30.34
C SER A 279 -20.14 -2.10 30.07
N PHE A 280 -19.47 -1.80 28.98
CA PHE A 280 -18.20 -2.47 28.62
C PHE A 280 -17.05 -2.16 29.60
N LYS A 281 -16.97 -0.89 30.08
CA LYS A 281 -16.00 -0.48 31.09
C LYS A 281 -16.26 -1.19 32.43
N ALA A 282 -17.53 -1.31 32.83
CA ALA A 282 -17.92 -2.05 34.02
C ALA A 282 -17.60 -3.54 33.92
N ARG A 283 -17.83 -4.16 32.74
CA ARG A 283 -17.47 -5.53 32.46
C ARG A 283 -15.96 -5.76 32.56
N GLN A 284 -15.14 -4.88 31.98
CA GLN A 284 -13.69 -4.96 32.09
C GLN A 284 -13.20 -4.84 33.56
N ALA A 285 -13.87 -4.02 34.39
CA ALA A 285 -13.56 -3.94 35.80
C ALA A 285 -13.83 -5.29 36.51
N GLN A 286 -14.92 -5.98 36.18
CA GLN A 286 -15.21 -7.33 36.70
C GLN A 286 -14.17 -8.35 36.20
N GLU A 287 -13.82 -8.34 34.90
CA GLU A 287 -12.79 -9.19 34.31
C GLU A 287 -11.43 -8.98 35.01
N LYS A 288 -11.08 -7.72 35.30
CA LYS A 288 -9.84 -7.36 36.03
C LYS A 288 -9.86 -7.92 37.45
N LEU A 289 -10.95 -7.82 38.16
CA LEU A 289 -11.10 -8.39 39.51
C LEU A 289 -11.00 -9.91 39.48
N ALA A 290 -11.62 -10.56 38.53
CA ALA A 290 -11.59 -12.02 38.37
C ALA A 290 -10.19 -12.57 37.98
N ALA A 291 -9.46 -11.87 37.13
CA ALA A 291 -8.12 -12.27 36.71
C ALA A 291 -7.00 -11.91 37.74
N GLY A 292 -7.29 -10.97 38.66
CA GLY A 292 -6.34 -10.55 39.69
C GLY A 292 -5.01 -10.06 39.09
N THR A 293 -3.91 -10.61 39.58
CA THR A 293 -2.55 -10.25 39.12
C THR A 293 -2.23 -10.69 37.69
N ALA A 294 -3.01 -11.58 37.09
CA ALA A 294 -2.85 -11.99 35.70
C ALA A 294 -3.42 -10.97 34.70
N TYR A 295 -4.16 -9.98 35.17
CA TYR A 295 -4.73 -8.95 34.29
C TYR A 295 -3.69 -7.92 33.90
N LEU A 296 -3.53 -7.71 32.59
CA LEU A 296 -2.69 -6.65 32.03
C LEU A 296 -3.47 -5.33 32.00
N ASP A 297 -3.17 -4.41 32.91
CA ASP A 297 -3.76 -3.07 32.94
C ASP A 297 -3.17 -2.18 31.85
N SER A 298 -3.53 -2.44 30.62
CA SER A 298 -2.95 -1.78 29.44
C SER A 298 -3.55 -0.41 29.15
N GLY A 299 -4.68 -0.06 29.78
CA GLY A 299 -5.41 1.20 29.55
C GLY A 299 -6.20 1.29 28.23
N TYR A 300 -6.09 0.27 27.35
CA TYR A 300 -6.82 0.27 26.08
C TYR A 300 -8.31 -0.06 26.25
N VAL A 301 -9.12 0.49 25.35
CA VAL A 301 -10.55 0.20 25.30
C VAL A 301 -10.80 -1.22 24.79
N VAL A 302 -10.14 -1.62 23.70
CA VAL A 302 -10.36 -2.92 23.07
C VAL A 302 -9.27 -3.90 23.49
N VAL A 303 -9.60 -4.67 24.52
CA VAL A 303 -8.74 -5.69 25.13
C VAL A 303 -9.48 -7.04 25.20
N ASP A 304 -8.74 -8.12 25.45
CA ASP A 304 -9.35 -9.39 25.83
C ASP A 304 -9.69 -9.45 27.32
N GLU A 305 -10.17 -10.61 27.77
CA GLU A 305 -10.61 -10.83 29.16
C GLU A 305 -9.45 -10.75 30.16
N GLN A 306 -8.21 -10.82 29.69
CA GLN A 306 -6.98 -10.66 30.49
C GLN A 306 -6.35 -9.26 30.34
N GLY A 307 -7.04 -8.32 29.68
CA GLY A 307 -6.57 -6.94 29.51
C GLY A 307 -5.53 -6.75 28.40
N ALA A 308 -5.20 -7.78 27.63
CA ALA A 308 -4.23 -7.66 26.55
C ALA A 308 -4.83 -6.93 25.33
N PRO A 309 -4.17 -5.85 24.82
CA PRO A 309 -4.73 -5.01 23.76
C PRO A 309 -4.83 -5.78 22.43
N TRP A 310 -5.94 -5.61 21.76
CA TRP A 310 -6.17 -6.29 20.49
C TRP A 310 -5.33 -5.74 19.34
N LYS A 311 -4.92 -6.65 18.48
CA LYS A 311 -4.38 -6.35 17.16
C LYS A 311 -5.53 -6.25 16.14
N THR A 312 -5.37 -5.46 15.09
CA THR A 312 -6.39 -5.30 14.02
C THR A 312 -6.81 -6.63 13.39
N ASP A 313 -5.92 -7.61 13.33
CA ASP A 313 -6.23 -8.95 12.84
C ASP A 313 -7.17 -9.72 13.78
N LYS A 314 -7.03 -9.57 15.10
CA LYS A 314 -7.96 -10.15 16.08
C LYS A 314 -9.34 -9.51 15.92
N LEU A 315 -9.39 -8.17 15.90
CA LEU A 315 -10.65 -7.43 15.67
C LEU A 315 -11.35 -7.93 14.39
N ARG A 316 -10.63 -8.08 13.29
CA ARG A 316 -11.19 -8.57 12.02
C ARG A 316 -11.75 -9.98 12.13
N ARG A 317 -11.02 -10.91 12.76
CA ARG A 317 -11.48 -12.30 12.93
C ARG A 317 -12.73 -12.39 13.77
N GLU A 318 -12.77 -11.68 14.89
CA GLU A 318 -13.94 -11.67 15.75
C GLU A 318 -15.14 -10.98 15.08
N THR A 319 -14.93 -9.88 14.35
CA THR A 319 -16.00 -9.27 13.53
C THR A 319 -16.60 -10.28 12.55
N TYR A 320 -15.79 -11.12 11.89
CA TYR A 320 -16.30 -12.11 10.97
C TYR A 320 -17.08 -13.25 11.66
N LYS A 321 -16.70 -13.62 12.89
CA LYS A 321 -17.48 -14.58 13.69
C LYS A 321 -18.84 -14.03 14.05
N LEU A 322 -18.88 -12.77 14.51
CA LEU A 322 -20.12 -12.07 14.84
C LEU A 322 -21.04 -11.92 13.63
N MET A 323 -20.49 -11.56 12.47
CA MET A 323 -21.27 -11.50 11.23
C MET A 323 -21.90 -12.85 10.87
N ALA A 324 -21.16 -13.94 11.03
CA ALA A 324 -21.65 -15.28 10.76
C ALA A 324 -22.76 -15.69 11.76
N ALA A 325 -22.57 -15.40 13.05
CA ALA A 325 -23.56 -15.65 14.10
C ALA A 325 -24.85 -14.84 13.89
N ALA A 326 -24.71 -13.57 13.49
CA ALA A 326 -25.83 -12.68 13.17
C ALA A 326 -26.51 -13.00 11.83
N LYS A 327 -25.97 -13.97 11.05
CA LYS A 327 -26.46 -14.33 9.70
C LYS A 327 -26.54 -13.15 8.73
N VAL A 328 -25.67 -12.15 8.89
CA VAL A 328 -25.57 -11.03 7.98
C VAL A 328 -24.48 -11.29 6.92
N ARG A 329 -24.57 -10.55 5.81
CA ARG A 329 -23.59 -10.63 4.72
C ARG A 329 -22.19 -10.26 5.22
N LYS A 330 -21.20 -11.10 4.90
CA LYS A 330 -19.82 -10.87 5.27
C LYS A 330 -19.23 -9.68 4.48
N VAL A 331 -18.82 -8.64 5.20
CA VAL A 331 -18.10 -7.49 4.66
C VAL A 331 -16.79 -7.29 5.42
N ARG A 332 -15.86 -6.52 4.88
CA ARG A 332 -14.61 -6.23 5.60
C ARG A 332 -14.92 -5.26 6.76
N PRO A 333 -14.23 -5.32 7.90
CA PRO A 333 -14.43 -4.35 9.00
C PRO A 333 -14.29 -2.89 8.55
N TYR A 334 -13.43 -2.61 7.56
CA TYR A 334 -13.32 -1.28 6.97
C TYR A 334 -14.60 -0.85 6.22
N ASP A 335 -15.41 -1.79 5.75
CA ASP A 335 -16.66 -1.49 5.07
C ASP A 335 -17.76 -1.04 6.05
N ALA A 336 -17.62 -1.29 7.37
CA ALA A 336 -18.46 -0.68 8.42
C ALA A 336 -18.32 0.85 8.40
N ARG A 337 -17.10 1.37 8.25
CA ARG A 337 -16.86 2.80 8.06
C ARG A 337 -17.49 3.30 6.75
N HIS A 338 -17.43 2.53 5.67
CA HIS A 338 -18.10 2.88 4.43
C HIS A 338 -19.62 2.96 4.61
N ALA A 339 -20.21 2.00 5.32
CA ALA A 339 -21.66 2.03 5.64
C ALA A 339 -22.06 3.28 6.42
N CYS A 340 -21.30 3.63 7.47
CA CYS A 340 -21.53 4.84 8.26
C CYS A 340 -21.49 6.11 7.39
N LEU A 341 -20.42 6.31 6.64
CA LEU A 341 -20.24 7.53 5.85
C LEU A 341 -21.24 7.64 4.69
N THR A 342 -21.59 6.52 4.07
CA THR A 342 -22.66 6.45 3.05
C THR A 342 -24.01 6.79 3.67
N TYR A 343 -24.30 6.28 4.86
CA TYR A 343 -25.54 6.60 5.59
C TYR A 343 -25.65 8.09 5.93
N LEU A 344 -24.57 8.69 6.47
CA LEU A 344 -24.54 10.12 6.77
C LEU A 344 -24.75 10.98 5.52
N ALA A 345 -24.08 10.64 4.43
CA ALA A 345 -24.22 11.34 3.16
C ALA A 345 -25.65 11.21 2.60
N ALA A 346 -26.22 10.01 2.62
CA ALA A 346 -27.61 9.75 2.16
C ALA A 346 -28.67 10.42 3.07
N SER A 347 -28.34 10.66 4.34
CA SER A 347 -29.22 11.38 5.30
C SER A 347 -29.14 12.90 5.16
N GLY A 348 -28.44 13.43 4.15
CA GLY A 348 -28.34 14.86 3.88
C GLY A 348 -27.34 15.61 4.77
N VAL A 349 -26.46 14.91 5.48
CA VAL A 349 -25.37 15.55 6.23
C VAL A 349 -24.39 16.20 5.25
N PRO A 350 -24.04 17.49 5.40
CA PRO A 350 -23.16 18.19 4.49
C PRO A 350 -21.82 17.48 4.28
N ASP A 351 -21.31 17.45 3.05
CA ASP A 351 -20.07 16.76 2.62
C ASP A 351 -18.86 17.10 3.50
N VAL A 352 -18.74 18.38 3.88
CA VAL A 352 -17.67 18.86 4.78
C VAL A 352 -17.74 18.18 6.13
N ILE A 353 -18.95 17.99 6.68
CA ILE A 353 -19.16 17.34 7.97
C ILE A 353 -18.86 15.84 7.86
N VAL A 354 -19.31 15.17 6.79
CA VAL A 354 -19.00 13.76 6.52
C VAL A 354 -17.47 13.57 6.40
N SER A 355 -16.80 14.48 5.72
CA SER A 355 -15.34 14.46 5.55
C SER A 355 -14.62 14.67 6.90
N ALA A 356 -15.05 15.65 7.69
CA ALA A 356 -14.53 15.92 9.04
C ALA A 356 -14.74 14.72 9.97
N TRP A 357 -15.93 14.14 9.97
CA TRP A 357 -16.25 12.92 10.72
C TRP A 357 -15.30 11.77 10.36
N ALA A 358 -15.06 11.59 9.07
CA ALA A 358 -14.15 10.59 8.55
C ALA A 358 -12.67 10.89 8.88
N GLY A 359 -12.29 12.13 9.09
CA GLY A 359 -10.89 12.55 9.15
C GLY A 359 -10.17 12.31 7.80
N HIS A 360 -10.80 12.76 6.70
CA HIS A 360 -10.19 12.76 5.38
C HIS A 360 -9.47 14.07 5.15
N ALA A 361 -8.21 13.99 4.73
CA ALA A 361 -7.43 15.18 4.37
C ALA A 361 -7.91 15.84 3.07
N ASP A 362 -8.61 15.08 2.21
CA ASP A 362 -9.11 15.51 0.91
C ASP A 362 -10.62 15.27 0.81
N LEU A 363 -11.39 16.38 0.69
CA LEU A 363 -12.83 16.37 0.49
C LEU A 363 -13.21 15.69 -0.84
N SER A 364 -12.37 15.78 -1.87
CA SER A 364 -12.64 15.16 -3.18
C SER A 364 -12.75 13.64 -3.10
N PHE A 365 -12.01 13.02 -2.17
CA PHE A 365 -12.14 11.60 -1.88
C PHE A 365 -13.53 11.27 -1.31
N THR A 366 -14.01 12.06 -0.35
CA THR A 366 -15.35 11.88 0.26
C THR A 366 -16.43 12.00 -0.81
N LYS A 367 -16.39 13.05 -1.63
CA LYS A 367 -17.34 13.26 -2.73
C LYS A 367 -17.36 12.08 -3.70
N ARG A 368 -16.22 11.66 -4.20
CA ARG A 368 -16.11 10.57 -5.17
C ARG A 368 -16.58 9.21 -4.66
N VAL A 369 -16.46 8.96 -3.36
CA VAL A 369 -16.72 7.63 -2.78
C VAL A 369 -18.11 7.52 -2.18
N TYR A 370 -18.64 8.59 -1.57
CA TYR A 370 -19.85 8.53 -0.75
C TYR A 370 -21.01 9.37 -1.28
N ILE A 371 -20.74 10.36 -2.15
CA ILE A 371 -21.76 11.31 -2.58
C ILE A 371 -22.14 10.99 -4.02
N HIS A 372 -23.28 10.34 -4.16
CA HIS A 372 -23.88 10.04 -5.44
C HIS A 372 -25.27 10.70 -5.47
N PRO A 373 -25.42 11.88 -6.11
CA PRO A 373 -26.71 12.54 -6.23
C PRO A 373 -27.74 11.60 -6.84
N ASN A 374 -28.89 11.49 -6.22
CA ASN A 374 -30.05 10.78 -6.74
C ASN A 374 -31.16 11.78 -7.15
N ALA A 375 -32.21 11.30 -7.79
CA ALA A 375 -33.33 12.14 -8.22
C ALA A 375 -33.99 12.91 -7.07
N GLU A 376 -34.06 12.30 -5.88
CA GLU A 376 -34.64 12.94 -4.68
C GLU A 376 -33.80 14.13 -4.20
N HIS A 377 -32.45 14.00 -4.24
CA HIS A 377 -31.57 15.12 -3.89
C HIS A 377 -31.70 16.29 -4.88
N LEU A 378 -31.87 15.99 -6.16
CA LEU A 378 -32.08 17.01 -7.19
C LEU A 378 -33.47 17.68 -7.02
N GLN A 379 -34.50 16.90 -6.65
CA GLN A 379 -35.81 17.44 -6.36
C GLN A 379 -35.80 18.40 -5.16
N LYS A 380 -35.15 18.01 -4.06
CA LYS A 380 -34.97 18.91 -2.90
C LYS A 380 -34.27 20.22 -3.27
N ALA A 381 -33.29 20.16 -4.18
CA ALA A 381 -32.63 21.37 -4.66
C ALA A 381 -33.59 22.23 -5.52
N ALA A 382 -34.40 21.63 -6.34
CA ALA A 382 -35.45 22.35 -7.10
C ALA A 382 -36.47 22.99 -6.16
N ASP A 383 -36.95 22.26 -5.16
CA ASP A 383 -37.90 22.78 -4.16
C ASP A 383 -37.34 24.00 -3.40
N GLN A 384 -36.04 24.02 -3.12
CA GLN A 384 -35.36 25.17 -2.50
C GLN A 384 -35.26 26.37 -3.44
N LEU A 385 -35.06 26.10 -4.76
CA LEU A 385 -35.08 27.18 -5.77
C LEU A 385 -36.47 27.73 -5.98
N ASP A 386 -37.51 26.90 -5.92
CA ASP A 386 -38.89 27.37 -5.94
C ASP A 386 -39.22 28.35 -4.82
N ILE A 387 -38.74 28.06 -3.60
CA ILE A 387 -38.87 28.96 -2.43
C ILE A 387 -38.11 30.28 -2.67
N LEU A 388 -36.95 30.23 -3.33
CA LEU A 388 -36.13 31.42 -3.59
C LEU A 388 -36.70 32.29 -4.74
N LEU A 389 -37.27 31.64 -5.72
CA LEU A 389 -37.72 32.32 -6.97
C LEU A 389 -39.17 32.79 -6.94
N GLY A 390 -39.96 32.30 -6.02
CA GLY A 390 -41.28 32.76 -5.91
C GLY A 390 -42.37 32.38 -5.34
#